data_3fd57f8745f1763ba805fa390822c539
#
_entry.id   3fd57f8745f1763ba805fa390822c539
#
_cell.length_a   1.000
_cell.length_b   1.000
_cell.length_c   1.000
_cell.angle_alpha   90.00
_cell.angle_beta   90.00
_cell.angle_gamma   90.00
#
_symmetry.space_group_name_H-M   'P 1'
#
loop_
_entity.id
_entity.type
_entity.pdbx_description
1 polymer ?
#
loop_
_entity_poly.entity_id
_entity_poly.type
_entity_poly.pdbx_seq_one_letter_code
_entity_poly.pdbx_strand_id
1 'polypeptide(L)'
;MFRVKNSLLRQIIGSGQVTEKHKKFIRILKGVVIMKKNLRKAIIAGNWKMNKTRPEAKELLEAIKPLVANAEGNVEVIACVPFTNLETAIAATEGSNVKIGAENVHFEKSGAFTGEISADMLVELGVEYVVIGHSERRQYFGETDETVNKRTKAALAAGLKPIVCVGELLWERECNITEEVIARQIKLDLYDVSAEDVKKTVIAYEPVWAIGTGKTATSDQAEEVCAFIRATLAKIYDEETAQAVTIQYGGSMNAGNCAELLSKENVDGGLIGGASLKAADFNTIVQAAVEG
;
A
#
# COMPACT_ATOMS: atom_id res chain seq x y z
N MET A 1 -26.61 -8.46 5.65
CA MET A 1 -26.95 -7.88 4.34
C MET A 1 -26.01 -8.34 3.23
N PHE A 2 -24.72 -8.53 3.44
CA PHE A 2 -23.73 -9.01 2.44
C PHE A 2 -23.94 -10.45 1.95
N ARG A 3 -24.33 -11.39 2.85
CA ARG A 3 -24.59 -12.79 2.43
C ARG A 3 -25.74 -12.94 1.44
N VAL A 4 -26.74 -12.08 1.48
CA VAL A 4 -27.88 -12.08 0.56
C VAL A 4 -27.48 -11.57 -0.83
N LYS A 5 -26.54 -10.61 -0.93
CA LYS A 5 -26.08 -10.02 -2.21
C LYS A 5 -25.27 -11.02 -3.04
N ASN A 6 -24.39 -11.80 -2.43
CA ASN A 6 -23.59 -12.81 -3.15
C ASN A 6 -24.40 -14.02 -3.61
N SER A 7 -25.43 -14.40 -2.85
CA SER A 7 -26.37 -15.46 -3.25
C SER A 7 -27.20 -15.05 -4.48
N LEU A 8 -27.66 -13.80 -4.52
CA LEU A 8 -28.43 -13.28 -5.67
C LEU A 8 -27.55 -13.14 -6.94
N LEU A 9 -26.31 -12.68 -6.80
CA LEU A 9 -25.37 -12.63 -7.94
C LEU A 9 -25.08 -14.02 -8.52
N ARG A 10 -24.85 -15.02 -7.66
CA ARG A 10 -24.63 -16.41 -8.11
C ARG A 10 -25.85 -17.01 -8.78
N GLN A 11 -27.08 -16.70 -8.34
CA GLN A 11 -28.30 -17.12 -8.99
C GLN A 11 -28.51 -16.44 -10.36
N ILE A 12 -28.13 -15.18 -10.52
CA ILE A 12 -28.26 -14.43 -11.78
C ILE A 12 -27.27 -14.94 -12.84
N ILE A 13 -26.04 -15.27 -12.44
CA ILE A 13 -25.01 -15.80 -13.36
C ILE A 13 -25.29 -17.26 -13.75
N GLY A 14 -25.92 -18.05 -12.87
CA GLY A 14 -26.23 -19.48 -13.11
C GLY A 14 -27.43 -19.74 -14.01
N SER A 15 -28.30 -18.77 -14.29
CA SER A 15 -29.55 -18.98 -15.04
C SER A 15 -29.51 -18.67 -16.54
N GLY A 16 -28.38 -18.25 -17.09
CA GLY A 16 -28.19 -18.06 -18.54
C GLY A 16 -29.01 -16.93 -19.22
N GLN A 17 -29.96 -16.28 -18.51
CA GLN A 17 -30.77 -15.18 -19.04
C GLN A 17 -30.60 -13.91 -18.19
N VAL A 18 -29.75 -13.00 -18.65
CA VAL A 18 -29.56 -11.67 -18.03
C VAL A 18 -30.61 -10.70 -18.58
N THR A 19 -31.66 -10.41 -17.79
CA THR A 19 -32.70 -9.45 -18.18
C THR A 19 -32.19 -8.00 -18.12
N GLU A 20 -32.84 -7.07 -18.81
CA GLU A 20 -32.51 -5.63 -18.76
C GLU A 20 -32.56 -5.07 -17.33
N LYS A 21 -33.41 -5.58 -16.46
CA LYS A 21 -33.49 -5.24 -15.05
C LYS A 21 -32.22 -5.66 -14.29
N HIS A 22 -31.66 -6.84 -14.61
CA HIS A 22 -30.40 -7.33 -14.07
C HIS A 22 -29.21 -6.52 -14.59
N LYS A 23 -29.19 -6.15 -15.87
CA LYS A 23 -28.14 -5.27 -16.43
C LYS A 23 -28.16 -3.89 -15.78
N LYS A 24 -29.35 -3.31 -15.54
CA LYS A 24 -29.50 -2.03 -14.85
C LYS A 24 -29.02 -2.12 -13.39
N PHE A 25 -29.34 -3.22 -12.68
CA PHE A 25 -28.90 -3.46 -11.31
C PHE A 25 -27.38 -3.64 -11.22
N ILE A 26 -26.78 -4.41 -12.14
CA ILE A 26 -25.32 -4.59 -12.24
C ILE A 26 -24.64 -3.23 -12.57
N ARG A 27 -25.24 -2.40 -13.42
CA ARG A 27 -24.73 -1.08 -13.77
C ARG A 27 -24.80 -0.12 -12.57
N ILE A 28 -25.86 -0.19 -11.75
CA ILE A 28 -26.00 0.57 -10.51
C ILE A 28 -24.96 0.09 -9.49
N LEU A 29 -24.79 -1.23 -9.32
CA LEU A 29 -23.78 -1.79 -8.41
C LEU A 29 -22.36 -1.41 -8.85
N LYS A 30 -22.04 -1.52 -10.14
CA LYS A 30 -20.75 -1.06 -10.69
C LYS A 30 -20.56 0.44 -10.50
N GLY A 31 -21.61 1.25 -10.70
CA GLY A 31 -21.56 2.69 -10.44
C GLY A 31 -21.31 3.03 -8.96
N VAL A 32 -21.92 2.28 -8.03
CA VAL A 32 -21.67 2.46 -6.58
C VAL A 32 -20.27 2.00 -6.19
N VAL A 33 -19.76 0.92 -6.79
CA VAL A 33 -18.39 0.43 -6.57
C VAL A 33 -17.37 1.46 -7.10
N ILE A 34 -17.55 1.96 -8.31
CA ILE A 34 -16.70 3.00 -8.90
C ILE A 34 -16.74 4.29 -8.06
N MET A 35 -17.92 4.71 -7.56
CA MET A 35 -18.02 5.89 -6.70
C MET A 35 -17.25 5.69 -5.38
N LYS A 36 -17.27 4.51 -4.76
CA LYS A 36 -16.52 4.25 -3.52
C LYS A 36 -15.01 4.26 -3.75
N LYS A 37 -14.53 3.69 -4.84
CA LYS A 37 -13.10 3.68 -5.19
C LYS A 37 -12.59 5.10 -5.50
N ASN A 38 -13.38 5.93 -6.16
CA ASN A 38 -13.05 7.32 -6.48
C ASN A 38 -12.95 8.23 -5.23
N LEU A 39 -13.37 7.78 -4.05
CA LEU A 39 -13.18 8.49 -2.79
C LEU A 39 -11.80 8.24 -2.16
N ARG A 40 -11.08 7.22 -2.63
CA ARG A 40 -9.76 6.83 -2.11
C ARG A 40 -8.67 7.22 -3.08
N LYS A 41 -7.59 7.73 -2.55
CA LYS A 41 -6.44 8.11 -3.36
C LYS A 41 -5.68 6.87 -3.83
N ALA A 42 -5.47 6.75 -5.12
CA ALA A 42 -4.59 5.73 -5.66
C ALA A 42 -3.12 6.09 -5.33
N ILE A 43 -2.36 5.15 -4.76
CA ILE A 43 -0.97 5.37 -4.38
C ILE A 43 -0.10 4.24 -4.93
N ILE A 44 0.87 4.58 -5.76
CA ILE A 44 1.89 3.64 -6.26
C ILE A 44 3.22 4.01 -5.64
N ALA A 45 3.70 3.18 -4.71
CA ALA A 45 4.94 3.37 -3.98
C ALA A 45 5.99 2.34 -4.41
N GLY A 46 7.13 2.79 -4.89
CA GLY A 46 8.28 1.93 -5.16
C GLY A 46 9.08 1.71 -3.88
N ASN A 47 9.17 0.49 -3.39
CA ASN A 47 10.08 0.11 -2.32
C ASN A 47 11.37 -0.43 -2.96
N TRP A 48 12.41 0.38 -2.95
CA TRP A 48 13.68 0.02 -3.60
C TRP A 48 14.48 -0.98 -2.81
N LYS A 49 14.18 -1.12 -1.52
CA LYS A 49 14.92 -1.99 -0.61
C LYS A 49 16.41 -1.63 -0.62
N MET A 50 17.31 -2.58 -0.42
CA MET A 50 18.75 -2.35 -0.42
C MET A 50 19.30 -2.34 -1.86
N ASN A 51 18.86 -1.36 -2.67
CA ASN A 51 19.32 -1.20 -4.06
C ASN A 51 19.65 0.24 -4.39
N LYS A 52 20.49 0.42 -5.41
CA LYS A 52 20.92 1.68 -5.98
C LYS A 52 21.89 2.47 -5.11
N THR A 53 23.00 2.83 -5.73
CA THR A 53 23.91 3.89 -5.25
C THR A 53 23.31 5.25 -5.57
N ARG A 54 23.86 6.34 -5.01
CA ARG A 54 23.38 7.71 -5.25
C ARG A 54 23.33 8.10 -6.74
N PRO A 55 24.37 7.84 -7.57
CA PRO A 55 24.28 8.09 -9.02
C PRO A 55 23.18 7.30 -9.73
N GLU A 56 23.04 6.03 -9.41
CA GLU A 56 22.01 5.16 -10.00
C GLU A 56 20.60 5.56 -9.56
N ALA A 57 20.45 6.05 -8.32
CA ALA A 57 19.19 6.58 -7.80
C ALA A 57 18.77 7.85 -8.56
N LYS A 58 19.71 8.78 -8.77
CA LYS A 58 19.48 9.99 -9.58
C LYS A 58 19.05 9.63 -10.99
N GLU A 59 19.81 8.77 -11.67
CA GLU A 59 19.52 8.33 -13.05
C GLU A 59 18.12 7.73 -13.17
N LEU A 60 17.75 6.82 -12.24
CA LEU A 60 16.44 6.17 -12.26
C LEU A 60 15.31 7.16 -12.02
N LEU A 61 15.45 8.10 -11.07
CA LEU A 61 14.42 9.11 -10.80
C LEU A 61 14.27 10.10 -11.96
N GLU A 62 15.36 10.51 -12.57
CA GLU A 62 15.32 11.35 -13.77
C GLU A 62 14.62 10.65 -14.94
N ALA A 63 14.76 9.33 -15.06
CA ALA A 63 14.03 8.54 -16.05
C ALA A 63 12.55 8.35 -15.71
N ILE A 64 12.18 8.22 -14.43
CA ILE A 64 10.79 8.05 -13.98
C ILE A 64 9.98 9.33 -14.14
N LYS A 65 10.51 10.48 -13.72
CA LYS A 65 9.81 11.79 -13.68
C LYS A 65 8.97 12.11 -14.93
N PRO A 66 9.54 12.13 -16.15
CA PRO A 66 8.78 12.47 -17.34
C PRO A 66 7.71 11.44 -17.69
N LEU A 67 7.90 10.18 -17.32
CA LEU A 67 6.96 9.09 -17.62
C LEU A 67 5.69 9.16 -16.78
N VAL A 68 5.79 9.67 -15.54
CA VAL A 68 4.68 9.69 -14.58
C VAL A 68 4.06 11.09 -14.40
N ALA A 69 4.48 12.09 -15.17
CA ALA A 69 4.01 13.46 -15.04
C ALA A 69 2.49 13.60 -15.22
N ASN A 70 1.88 12.79 -16.09
CA ASN A 70 0.43 12.78 -16.33
C ASN A 70 -0.39 12.16 -15.18
N ALA A 71 0.26 11.53 -14.20
CA ALA A 71 -0.40 10.97 -13.02
C ALA A 71 -0.75 12.05 -11.96
N GLU A 72 -0.24 13.28 -12.11
CA GLU A 72 -0.47 14.37 -11.17
C GLU A 72 -1.97 14.62 -10.93
N GLY A 73 -2.34 14.70 -9.65
CA GLY A 73 -3.74 14.87 -9.23
C GLY A 73 -4.58 13.61 -9.17
N ASN A 74 -4.24 12.57 -9.92
CA ASN A 74 -4.98 11.30 -9.97
C ASN A 74 -4.34 10.20 -9.12
N VAL A 75 -3.03 10.00 -9.27
CA VAL A 75 -2.27 8.97 -8.57
C VAL A 75 -1.11 9.62 -7.83
N GLU A 76 -0.90 9.23 -6.58
CA GLU A 76 0.30 9.61 -5.84
C GLU A 76 1.42 8.63 -6.14
N VAL A 77 2.53 9.13 -6.69
CA VAL A 77 3.70 8.34 -7.08
C VAL A 77 4.80 8.57 -6.07
N ILE A 78 5.28 7.50 -5.45
CA ILE A 78 6.26 7.55 -4.36
C ILE A 78 7.46 6.68 -4.69
N ALA A 79 8.67 7.17 -4.40
CA ALA A 79 9.88 6.35 -4.37
C ALA A 79 10.39 6.27 -2.93
N CYS A 80 10.28 5.09 -2.31
CA CYS A 80 10.87 4.80 -1.02
C CYS A 80 12.27 4.25 -1.25
N VAL A 81 13.27 4.99 -0.78
CA VAL A 81 14.68 4.76 -1.09
C VAL A 81 15.51 4.55 0.18
N PRO A 82 16.68 3.86 0.10
CA PRO A 82 17.61 3.77 1.22
C PRO A 82 18.01 5.14 1.77
N PHE A 83 18.26 5.22 3.07
CA PHE A 83 18.63 6.47 3.75
C PHE A 83 19.76 7.24 3.06
N THR A 84 20.78 6.52 2.55
CA THR A 84 21.91 7.09 1.83
C THR A 84 21.55 7.78 0.53
N ASN A 85 20.34 7.55 0.00
CA ASN A 85 19.85 8.09 -1.26
C ASN A 85 18.85 9.24 -1.07
N LEU A 86 18.34 9.49 0.15
CA LEU A 86 17.24 10.43 0.39
C LEU A 86 17.52 11.83 -0.11
N GLU A 87 18.65 12.44 0.29
CA GLU A 87 19.04 13.78 -0.17
C GLU A 87 19.14 13.89 -1.69
N THR A 88 19.77 12.87 -2.31
CA THR A 88 19.89 12.79 -3.78
C THR A 88 18.53 12.63 -4.45
N ALA A 89 17.65 11.83 -3.87
CA ALA A 89 16.32 11.56 -4.41
C ALA A 89 15.43 12.81 -4.35
N ILE A 90 15.46 13.53 -3.23
CA ILE A 90 14.70 14.78 -3.05
C ILE A 90 15.16 15.83 -4.06
N ALA A 91 16.48 16.05 -4.19
CA ALA A 91 17.02 16.97 -5.18
C ALA A 91 16.68 16.56 -6.62
N ALA A 92 16.73 15.26 -6.95
CA ALA A 92 16.42 14.76 -8.28
C ALA A 92 14.94 14.89 -8.64
N THR A 93 14.03 14.89 -7.67
CA THR A 93 12.57 14.96 -7.88
C THR A 93 11.97 16.35 -7.68
N GLU A 94 12.80 17.34 -7.37
CA GLU A 94 12.36 18.73 -7.22
C GLU A 94 11.54 19.20 -8.43
N GLY A 95 10.40 19.86 -8.16
CA GLY A 95 9.48 20.35 -9.19
C GLY A 95 8.71 19.28 -9.95
N SER A 96 8.72 18.00 -9.48
CA SER A 96 7.94 16.90 -10.06
C SER A 96 6.83 16.44 -9.12
N ASN A 97 5.96 15.57 -9.63
CA ASN A 97 4.90 14.91 -8.84
C ASN A 97 5.37 13.64 -8.11
N VAL A 98 6.65 13.29 -8.20
CA VAL A 98 7.21 12.11 -7.49
C VAL A 98 7.57 12.51 -6.06
N LYS A 99 6.94 11.83 -5.10
CA LYS A 99 7.20 11.99 -3.67
C LYS A 99 8.32 11.05 -3.21
N ILE A 100 9.03 11.46 -2.16
CA ILE A 100 10.09 10.61 -1.60
C ILE A 100 9.64 10.04 -0.26
N GLY A 101 9.90 8.73 -0.09
CA GLY A 101 9.70 8.00 1.14
C GLY A 101 11.01 7.42 1.66
N ALA A 102 11.06 7.19 2.97
CA ALA A 102 12.09 6.40 3.62
C ALA A 102 11.62 4.94 3.79
N GLU A 103 12.56 4.01 3.95
CA GLU A 103 12.26 2.58 4.09
C GLU A 103 12.15 2.13 5.56
N ASN A 104 12.40 3.04 6.50
CA ASN A 104 12.26 2.84 7.94
C ASN A 104 12.36 4.18 8.69
N VAL A 105 11.99 4.16 9.99
CA VAL A 105 12.17 5.26 10.94
C VAL A 105 12.28 4.70 12.35
N HIS A 106 13.06 5.31 13.22
CA HIS A 106 13.05 4.99 14.64
C HIS A 106 11.96 5.78 15.38
N PHE A 107 11.46 5.23 16.49
CA PHE A 107 10.39 5.85 17.26
C PHE A 107 10.86 6.88 18.29
N GLU A 108 12.12 6.90 18.63
CA GLU A 108 12.69 7.91 19.52
C GLU A 108 13.17 9.14 18.71
N LYS A 109 13.02 10.31 19.29
CA LYS A 109 13.42 11.57 18.63
C LYS A 109 14.94 11.71 18.55
N SER A 110 15.66 11.22 19.57
CA SER A 110 17.13 11.27 19.66
C SER A 110 17.60 10.34 20.77
N GLY A 111 18.90 10.09 20.87
CA GLY A 111 19.48 9.35 21.99
C GLY A 111 20.52 8.30 21.58
N ALA A 112 20.76 7.34 22.45
CA ALA A 112 21.77 6.31 22.29
C ALA A 112 21.23 5.14 21.42
N PHE A 113 20.92 5.43 20.16
CA PHE A 113 20.37 4.50 19.16
C PHE A 113 21.27 4.47 17.93
N THR A 114 22.50 3.99 18.10
CA THR A 114 23.53 4.02 17.06
C THR A 114 23.03 3.32 15.77
N GLY A 115 23.01 4.07 14.65
CA GLY A 115 22.59 3.60 13.33
C GLY A 115 21.13 3.88 13.00
N GLU A 116 20.30 4.33 13.95
CA GLU A 116 18.90 4.66 13.72
C GLU A 116 18.72 6.10 13.20
N ILE A 117 17.64 6.31 12.48
CA ILE A 117 17.22 7.60 11.91
C ILE A 117 15.87 8.00 12.52
N SER A 118 15.81 9.20 13.11
CA SER A 118 14.57 9.70 13.71
C SER A 118 13.62 10.30 12.65
N ALA A 119 12.35 10.46 13.03
CA ALA A 119 11.36 11.09 12.17
C ALA A 119 11.71 12.56 11.85
N ASP A 120 12.25 13.30 12.83
CA ASP A 120 12.65 14.70 12.64
C ASP A 120 13.77 14.82 11.59
N MET A 121 14.74 13.88 11.54
CA MET A 121 15.79 13.84 10.51
C MET A 121 15.20 13.60 9.11
N LEU A 122 14.15 12.79 8.98
CA LEU A 122 13.48 12.54 7.70
C LEU A 122 12.68 13.75 7.23
N VAL A 123 11.95 14.39 8.12
CA VAL A 123 11.15 15.60 7.82
C VAL A 123 12.05 16.77 7.42
N GLU A 124 13.18 16.96 8.09
CA GLU A 124 14.14 18.02 7.76
C GLU A 124 14.67 17.89 6.33
N LEU A 125 14.90 16.66 5.85
CA LEU A 125 15.27 16.40 4.46
C LEU A 125 14.13 16.62 3.45
N GLY A 126 12.88 16.71 3.89
CA GLY A 126 11.72 16.81 3.00
C GLY A 126 11.09 15.47 2.61
N VAL A 127 11.36 14.40 3.36
CA VAL A 127 10.68 13.10 3.19
C VAL A 127 9.21 13.24 3.59
N GLU A 128 8.30 12.68 2.78
CA GLU A 128 6.85 12.72 3.06
C GLU A 128 6.31 11.39 3.56
N TYR A 129 6.86 10.28 3.11
CA TYR A 129 6.37 8.93 3.41
C TYR A 129 7.43 8.09 4.12
N VAL A 130 6.97 7.06 4.84
CA VAL A 130 7.88 6.08 5.43
C VAL A 130 7.25 4.70 5.48
N VAL A 131 7.97 3.69 5.00
CA VAL A 131 7.57 2.28 5.11
C VAL A 131 7.89 1.80 6.52
N ILE A 132 6.91 1.18 7.18
CA ILE A 132 7.03 0.70 8.56
C ILE A 132 6.54 -0.75 8.65
N GLY A 133 7.29 -1.59 9.35
CA GLY A 133 6.90 -2.98 9.60
C GLY A 133 6.91 -3.87 8.37
N HIS A 134 7.68 -3.50 7.32
CA HIS A 134 7.87 -4.36 6.14
C HIS A 134 8.24 -5.78 6.55
N SER A 135 7.73 -6.78 5.83
CA SER A 135 7.93 -8.20 6.16
C SER A 135 9.40 -8.58 6.36
N GLU A 136 10.32 -8.04 5.56
CA GLU A 136 11.76 -8.25 5.72
C GLU A 136 12.27 -7.72 7.07
N ARG A 137 11.73 -6.58 7.56
CA ARG A 137 12.15 -6.01 8.84
C ARG A 137 11.58 -6.80 10.02
N ARG A 138 10.37 -7.31 9.90
CA ARG A 138 9.80 -8.25 10.88
C ARG A 138 10.61 -9.55 10.93
N GLN A 139 10.99 -10.08 9.78
CA GLN A 139 11.66 -11.37 9.65
C GLN A 139 13.15 -11.32 10.02
N TYR A 140 13.88 -10.30 9.58
CA TYR A 140 15.35 -10.25 9.69
C TYR A 140 15.87 -9.29 10.74
N PHE A 141 15.07 -8.28 11.15
CA PHE A 141 15.51 -7.22 12.06
C PHE A 141 14.70 -7.16 13.34
N GLY A 142 13.86 -8.17 13.61
CA GLY A 142 13.16 -8.33 14.89
C GLY A 142 12.07 -7.30 15.16
N GLU A 143 11.51 -6.66 14.12
CA GLU A 143 10.37 -5.75 14.29
C GLU A 143 9.12 -6.54 14.69
N THR A 144 8.41 -6.04 15.70
CA THR A 144 7.18 -6.60 16.24
C THR A 144 6.02 -5.63 16.04
N ASP A 145 4.78 -6.09 16.24
CA ASP A 145 3.61 -5.22 16.18
C ASP A 145 3.74 -4.03 17.15
N GLU A 146 4.34 -4.25 18.34
CA GLU A 146 4.61 -3.16 19.30
C GLU A 146 5.58 -2.12 18.74
N THR A 147 6.70 -2.53 18.13
CA THR A 147 7.68 -1.59 17.57
C THR A 147 7.14 -0.90 16.33
N VAL A 148 6.31 -1.57 15.53
CA VAL A 148 5.59 -1.00 14.39
C VAL A 148 4.63 0.09 14.86
N ASN A 149 3.84 -0.16 15.90
CA ASN A 149 2.97 0.85 16.50
C ASN A 149 3.74 2.10 16.95
N LYS A 150 4.82 1.91 17.71
CA LYS A 150 5.66 3.02 18.18
C LYS A 150 6.20 3.85 17.00
N ARG A 151 6.71 3.20 15.94
CA ARG A 151 7.21 3.87 14.73
C ARG A 151 6.10 4.61 13.99
N THR A 152 4.92 3.99 13.86
CA THR A 152 3.73 4.60 13.22
C THR A 152 3.32 5.87 13.95
N LYS A 153 3.23 5.84 15.28
CA LYS A 153 2.88 7.01 16.10
C LYS A 153 3.94 8.11 16.00
N ALA A 154 5.23 7.75 16.02
CA ALA A 154 6.32 8.72 15.87
C ALA A 154 6.32 9.39 14.49
N ALA A 155 6.10 8.63 13.43
CA ALA A 155 5.99 9.16 12.06
C ALA A 155 4.82 10.12 11.92
N LEU A 156 3.62 9.74 12.40
CA LEU A 156 2.42 10.59 12.38
C LEU A 156 2.62 11.87 13.19
N ALA A 157 3.20 11.78 14.37
CA ALA A 157 3.49 12.93 15.23
C ALA A 157 4.47 13.94 14.59
N ALA A 158 5.38 13.48 13.73
CA ALA A 158 6.30 14.31 12.97
C ALA A 158 5.69 14.82 11.65
N GLY A 159 4.51 14.39 11.26
CA GLY A 159 3.84 14.77 10.02
C GLY A 159 4.18 13.90 8.79
N LEU A 160 4.92 12.81 8.97
CA LEU A 160 5.12 11.80 7.94
C LEU A 160 3.84 10.99 7.70
N LYS A 161 3.70 10.43 6.50
CA LYS A 161 2.62 9.52 6.13
C LYS A 161 3.14 8.08 6.16
N PRO A 162 2.77 7.26 7.17
CA PRO A 162 3.22 5.89 7.27
C PRO A 162 2.61 5.00 6.19
N ILE A 163 3.42 4.11 5.60
CA ILE A 163 2.98 2.94 4.84
C ILE A 163 3.22 1.73 5.76
N VAL A 164 2.18 1.32 6.46
CA VAL A 164 2.25 0.23 7.44
C VAL A 164 2.01 -1.10 6.76
N CYS A 165 3.00 -1.98 6.84
CA CYS A 165 2.98 -3.29 6.19
C CYS A 165 2.43 -4.37 7.13
N VAL A 166 1.47 -5.13 6.62
CA VAL A 166 0.84 -6.28 7.30
C VAL A 166 0.79 -7.48 6.35
N GLY A 167 0.90 -8.67 6.89
CA GLY A 167 0.83 -9.88 6.05
C GLY A 167 1.13 -11.15 6.82
N GLU A 168 0.59 -12.24 6.31
CA GLU A 168 0.74 -13.58 6.87
C GLU A 168 1.89 -14.36 6.22
N LEU A 169 2.45 -15.29 6.97
CA LEU A 169 3.41 -16.28 6.50
C LEU A 169 2.69 -17.44 5.77
N LEU A 170 3.44 -18.23 4.99
CA LEU A 170 2.87 -19.37 4.25
C LEU A 170 2.15 -20.36 5.15
N TRP A 171 2.77 -20.76 6.25
CA TRP A 171 2.18 -21.73 7.18
C TRP A 171 0.91 -21.19 7.86
N GLU A 172 0.84 -19.87 8.13
CA GLU A 172 -0.36 -19.22 8.68
C GLU A 172 -1.52 -19.27 7.69
N ARG A 173 -1.22 -19.06 6.39
CA ARG A 173 -2.22 -19.22 5.34
C ARG A 173 -2.65 -20.67 5.16
N GLU A 174 -1.72 -21.62 5.18
CA GLU A 174 -2.02 -23.06 5.09
C GLU A 174 -2.85 -23.55 6.28
N CYS A 175 -2.67 -22.96 7.46
CA CYS A 175 -3.49 -23.19 8.65
C CYS A 175 -4.84 -22.43 8.61
N ASN A 176 -5.14 -21.65 7.58
CA ASN A 176 -6.36 -20.85 7.44
C ASN A 176 -6.55 -19.82 8.57
N ILE A 177 -5.46 -19.22 9.08
CA ILE A 177 -5.47 -18.17 10.12
C ILE A 177 -5.06 -16.79 9.57
N THR A 178 -5.13 -16.59 8.26
CA THR A 178 -4.80 -15.29 7.62
C THR A 178 -5.56 -14.13 8.26
N GLU A 179 -6.88 -14.28 8.45
CA GLU A 179 -7.71 -13.20 9.01
C GLU A 179 -7.32 -12.88 10.46
N GLU A 180 -7.01 -13.86 11.28
CA GLU A 180 -6.57 -13.68 12.67
C GLU A 180 -5.23 -12.93 12.73
N VAL A 181 -4.28 -13.31 11.88
CA VAL A 181 -2.97 -12.65 11.77
C VAL A 181 -3.13 -11.20 11.35
N ILE A 182 -3.84 -10.94 10.27
CA ILE A 182 -4.09 -9.59 9.75
C ILE A 182 -4.86 -8.75 10.77
N ALA A 183 -5.91 -9.29 11.40
CA ALA A 183 -6.68 -8.58 12.41
C ALA A 183 -5.82 -8.21 13.63
N ARG A 184 -4.92 -9.10 14.07
CA ARG A 184 -3.98 -8.85 15.15
C ARG A 184 -3.03 -7.71 14.77
N GLN A 185 -2.37 -7.80 13.60
CA GLN A 185 -1.44 -6.78 13.15
C GLN A 185 -2.11 -5.41 13.05
N ILE A 186 -3.26 -5.30 12.34
CA ILE A 186 -3.99 -4.02 12.22
C ILE A 186 -4.35 -3.44 13.59
N LYS A 187 -4.84 -4.26 14.52
CA LYS A 187 -5.23 -3.79 15.86
C LYS A 187 -4.04 -3.30 16.67
N LEU A 188 -2.91 -4.00 16.61
CA LEU A 188 -1.73 -3.68 17.40
C LEU A 188 -0.89 -2.58 16.75
N ASP A 189 -0.68 -2.62 15.45
CA ASP A 189 0.09 -1.62 14.70
C ASP A 189 -0.56 -0.23 14.75
N LEU A 190 -1.91 -0.18 14.84
CA LEU A 190 -2.69 1.05 14.94
C LEU A 190 -3.26 1.31 16.34
N TYR A 191 -2.79 0.58 17.37
CA TYR A 191 -3.26 0.79 18.74
C TYR A 191 -3.02 2.23 19.19
N ASP A 192 -4.09 2.88 19.71
CA ASP A 192 -4.06 4.27 20.19
C ASP A 192 -3.66 5.30 19.07
N VAL A 193 -3.94 4.98 17.81
CA VAL A 193 -3.90 5.93 16.69
C VAL A 193 -5.31 6.49 16.49
N SER A 194 -5.44 7.81 16.35
CA SER A 194 -6.75 8.46 16.18
C SER A 194 -7.35 8.18 14.79
N ALA A 195 -8.68 8.30 14.65
CA ALA A 195 -9.36 8.19 13.36
C ALA A 195 -8.83 9.21 12.33
N GLU A 196 -8.49 10.41 12.78
CA GLU A 196 -7.93 11.45 11.90
C GLU A 196 -6.50 11.12 11.45
N ASP A 197 -5.70 10.46 12.28
CA ASP A 197 -4.34 10.10 11.92
C ASP A 197 -4.29 8.84 11.06
N VAL A 198 -5.20 7.86 11.29
CA VAL A 198 -5.24 6.67 10.43
C VAL A 198 -5.65 7.02 8.99
N LYS A 199 -6.42 8.06 8.75
CA LYS A 199 -6.73 8.56 7.40
C LYS A 199 -5.49 9.05 6.63
N LYS A 200 -4.40 9.38 7.34
CA LYS A 200 -3.11 9.76 6.76
C LYS A 200 -2.18 8.56 6.54
N THR A 201 -2.59 7.40 7.00
CA THR A 201 -1.82 6.15 6.93
C THR A 201 -2.23 5.35 5.70
N VAL A 202 -1.26 4.71 5.07
CA VAL A 202 -1.47 3.71 4.02
C VAL A 202 -1.25 2.33 4.64
N ILE A 203 -2.12 1.37 4.35
CA ILE A 203 -1.90 -0.04 4.74
C ILE A 203 -1.43 -0.81 3.53
N ALA A 204 -0.29 -1.49 3.62
CA ALA A 204 0.24 -2.34 2.57
C ALA A 204 0.09 -3.81 2.96
N TYR A 205 -0.76 -4.55 2.23
CA TYR A 205 -0.89 -5.99 2.42
C TYR A 205 0.21 -6.74 1.68
N GLU A 206 1.04 -7.42 2.43
CA GLU A 206 2.16 -8.22 1.96
C GLU A 206 1.88 -9.72 2.20
N PRO A 207 1.35 -10.49 1.22
CA PRO A 207 1.38 -11.95 1.33
C PRO A 207 2.84 -12.41 1.36
N VAL A 208 3.42 -12.61 2.57
CA VAL A 208 4.87 -12.84 2.74
C VAL A 208 5.35 -14.04 1.94
N TRP A 209 4.48 -15.05 1.79
CA TRP A 209 4.72 -16.24 0.98
C TRP A 209 4.81 -15.99 -0.54
N ALA A 210 4.38 -14.81 -1.01
CA ALA A 210 4.42 -14.40 -2.42
C ALA A 210 5.51 -13.34 -2.70
N ILE A 211 6.36 -13.00 -1.72
CA ILE A 211 7.42 -12.00 -1.89
C ILE A 211 8.74 -12.71 -2.19
N GLY A 212 9.30 -12.49 -3.38
CA GLY A 212 10.61 -13.03 -3.77
C GLY A 212 10.67 -14.55 -3.92
N THR A 213 9.55 -15.26 -3.86
CA THR A 213 9.48 -16.72 -3.91
C THR A 213 9.16 -17.27 -5.31
N GLY A 214 8.84 -16.40 -6.26
CA GLY A 214 8.28 -16.77 -7.56
C GLY A 214 6.80 -17.16 -7.54
N LYS A 215 6.18 -17.26 -6.36
CA LYS A 215 4.73 -17.39 -6.21
C LYS A 215 4.08 -16.01 -6.27
N THR A 216 2.87 -15.93 -6.79
CA THR A 216 2.08 -14.70 -6.84
C THR A 216 0.69 -15.01 -6.30
N ALA A 217 0.19 -14.17 -5.40
CA ALA A 217 -1.21 -14.25 -5.02
C ALA A 217 -2.09 -13.91 -6.21
N THR A 218 -3.22 -14.57 -6.36
CA THR A 218 -4.20 -14.18 -7.37
C THR A 218 -4.80 -12.82 -7.01
N SER A 219 -5.35 -12.12 -7.99
CA SER A 219 -6.03 -10.85 -7.76
C SER A 219 -7.24 -11.00 -6.81
N ASP A 220 -7.92 -12.14 -6.83
CA ASP A 220 -9.02 -12.46 -5.91
C ASP A 220 -8.52 -12.69 -4.47
N GLN A 221 -7.36 -13.33 -4.29
CA GLN A 221 -6.73 -13.46 -2.97
C GLN A 221 -6.27 -12.12 -2.40
N ALA A 222 -5.74 -11.24 -3.25
CA ALA A 222 -5.38 -9.88 -2.86
C ALA A 222 -6.63 -9.09 -2.43
N GLU A 223 -7.70 -9.14 -3.22
CA GLU A 223 -8.98 -8.49 -2.92
C GLU A 223 -9.60 -9.01 -1.62
N GLU A 224 -9.62 -10.33 -1.40
CA GLU A 224 -10.15 -10.94 -0.19
C GLU A 224 -9.52 -10.34 1.07
N VAL A 225 -8.19 -10.28 1.12
CA VAL A 225 -7.48 -9.76 2.31
C VAL A 225 -7.56 -8.24 2.40
N CYS A 226 -7.45 -7.51 1.30
CA CYS A 226 -7.63 -6.04 1.31
C CYS A 226 -9.04 -5.65 1.78
N ALA A 227 -10.08 -6.39 1.35
CA ALA A 227 -11.45 -6.20 1.83
C ALA A 227 -11.58 -6.52 3.33
N PHE A 228 -10.90 -7.56 3.81
CA PHE A 228 -10.86 -7.91 5.23
C PHE A 228 -10.15 -6.84 6.07
N ILE A 229 -9.03 -6.27 5.59
CA ILE A 229 -8.34 -5.14 6.22
C ILE A 229 -9.32 -3.97 6.37
N ARG A 230 -10.00 -3.59 5.29
CA ARG A 230 -10.96 -2.47 5.31
C ARG A 230 -12.11 -2.72 6.29
N ALA A 231 -12.67 -3.93 6.29
CA ALA A 231 -13.70 -4.31 7.25
C ALA A 231 -13.20 -4.29 8.71
N THR A 232 -11.93 -4.60 8.93
CA THR A 232 -11.29 -4.54 10.25
C THR A 232 -11.11 -3.09 10.70
N LEU A 233 -10.64 -2.21 9.81
CA LEU A 233 -10.57 -0.77 10.07
C LEU A 233 -11.96 -0.18 10.42
N ALA A 234 -13.01 -0.58 9.68
CA ALA A 234 -14.38 -0.13 9.96
C ALA A 234 -14.89 -0.60 11.33
N LYS A 235 -14.44 -1.74 11.84
CA LYS A 235 -14.78 -2.23 13.18
C LYS A 235 -14.02 -1.50 14.29
N ILE A 236 -12.78 -1.04 14.03
CA ILE A 236 -11.93 -0.34 15.01
C ILE A 236 -12.34 1.13 15.11
N TYR A 237 -12.61 1.76 13.99
CA TYR A 237 -12.95 3.17 13.87
C TYR A 237 -14.43 3.31 13.46
N ASP A 238 -14.68 3.49 12.18
CA ASP A 238 -15.99 3.52 11.53
C ASP A 238 -15.86 3.32 10.02
N GLU A 239 -16.98 3.19 9.33
CA GLU A 239 -17.00 2.97 7.87
C GLU A 239 -16.43 4.16 7.09
N GLU A 240 -16.67 5.40 7.52
CA GLU A 240 -16.16 6.61 6.86
C GLU A 240 -14.63 6.63 6.91
N THR A 241 -14.07 6.42 8.09
CA THR A 241 -12.62 6.34 8.31
C THR A 241 -11.99 5.21 7.47
N ALA A 242 -12.59 4.02 7.50
CA ALA A 242 -12.10 2.88 6.73
C ALA A 242 -12.13 3.13 5.21
N GLN A 243 -13.13 3.88 4.72
CA GLN A 243 -13.22 4.25 3.30
C GLN A 243 -12.25 5.38 2.91
N ALA A 244 -11.68 6.11 3.86
CA ALA A 244 -10.67 7.13 3.60
C ALA A 244 -9.23 6.58 3.56
N VAL A 245 -8.99 5.39 4.12
CA VAL A 245 -7.66 4.76 4.16
C VAL A 245 -7.33 4.09 2.84
N THR A 246 -6.18 4.41 2.27
CA THR A 246 -5.64 3.70 1.10
C THR A 246 -5.08 2.35 1.51
N ILE A 247 -5.47 1.30 0.79
CA ILE A 247 -4.94 -0.06 0.97
C ILE A 247 -4.19 -0.47 -0.29
N GLN A 248 -2.90 -0.77 -0.15
CA GLN A 248 -2.02 -1.22 -1.22
C GLN A 248 -1.86 -2.74 -1.20
N TYR A 249 -1.67 -3.32 -2.36
CA TYR A 249 -1.13 -4.67 -2.48
C TYR A 249 0.40 -4.61 -2.54
N GLY A 250 1.07 -5.27 -1.60
CA GLY A 250 2.52 -5.30 -1.43
C GLY A 250 3.19 -6.62 -1.87
N GLY A 251 2.44 -7.54 -2.47
CA GLY A 251 3.02 -8.73 -3.09
C GLY A 251 3.63 -8.45 -4.46
N SER A 252 3.87 -9.51 -5.25
CA SER A 252 4.50 -9.41 -6.58
C SER A 252 3.57 -8.73 -7.59
N MET A 253 3.53 -7.40 -7.59
CA MET A 253 2.90 -6.59 -8.64
C MET A 253 3.93 -6.21 -9.72
N ASN A 254 3.55 -6.36 -10.99
CA ASN A 254 4.39 -6.06 -12.15
C ASN A 254 3.53 -5.58 -13.34
N ALA A 255 4.16 -5.21 -14.45
CA ALA A 255 3.48 -4.71 -15.63
C ALA A 255 2.44 -5.68 -16.23
N GLY A 256 2.59 -6.99 -16.02
CA GLY A 256 1.70 -8.02 -16.57
C GLY A 256 0.42 -8.26 -15.74
N ASN A 257 0.41 -7.92 -14.45
CA ASN A 257 -0.72 -8.20 -13.54
C ASN A 257 -1.31 -6.97 -12.86
N CYS A 258 -0.68 -5.80 -13.00
CA CYS A 258 -1.10 -4.58 -12.30
C CYS A 258 -2.53 -4.14 -12.64
N ALA A 259 -2.93 -4.20 -13.91
CA ALA A 259 -4.27 -3.78 -14.33
C ALA A 259 -5.37 -4.64 -13.67
N GLU A 260 -5.18 -5.97 -13.60
CA GLU A 260 -6.13 -6.86 -12.93
C GLU A 260 -6.19 -6.60 -11.42
N LEU A 261 -5.03 -6.46 -10.75
CA LEU A 261 -4.97 -6.15 -9.31
C LEU A 261 -5.63 -4.80 -9.00
N LEU A 262 -5.31 -3.75 -9.77
CA LEU A 262 -5.84 -2.41 -9.57
C LEU A 262 -7.33 -2.28 -9.96
N SER A 263 -7.90 -3.23 -10.72
CA SER A 263 -9.34 -3.28 -10.99
C SER A 263 -10.17 -3.74 -9.80
N LYS A 264 -9.56 -4.30 -8.75
CA LYS A 264 -10.25 -4.81 -7.57
C LYS A 264 -10.77 -3.67 -6.68
N GLU A 265 -11.91 -3.90 -6.02
CA GLU A 265 -12.63 -2.87 -5.25
C GLU A 265 -11.80 -2.31 -4.07
N ASN A 266 -11.03 -3.16 -3.40
CA ASN A 266 -10.30 -2.81 -2.19
C ASN A 266 -8.78 -2.69 -2.37
N VAL A 267 -8.28 -2.84 -3.60
CA VAL A 267 -6.88 -2.59 -3.94
C VAL A 267 -6.75 -1.19 -4.52
N ASP A 268 -6.30 -0.24 -3.70
CA ASP A 268 -6.22 1.18 -4.06
C ASP A 268 -4.84 1.57 -4.63
N GLY A 269 -3.91 0.63 -4.73
CA GLY A 269 -2.56 0.90 -5.20
C GLY A 269 -1.61 -0.26 -4.96
N GLY A 270 -0.32 0.03 -5.01
CA GLY A 270 0.71 -1.00 -4.82
C GLY A 270 1.97 -0.50 -4.12
N LEU A 271 2.55 -1.37 -3.29
CA LEU A 271 3.91 -1.24 -2.77
C LEU A 271 4.82 -2.13 -3.60
N ILE A 272 5.59 -1.53 -4.50
CA ILE A 272 6.25 -2.20 -5.63
C ILE A 272 7.73 -2.44 -5.33
N GLY A 273 8.17 -3.70 -5.30
CA GLY A 273 9.58 -4.05 -5.16
C GLY A 273 10.35 -3.95 -6.49
N GLY A 274 10.85 -5.06 -7.01
CA GLY A 274 11.76 -5.11 -8.17
C GLY A 274 11.31 -4.36 -9.42
N ALA A 275 10.01 -4.30 -9.73
CA ALA A 275 9.50 -3.56 -10.88
C ALA A 275 9.70 -2.04 -10.73
N SER A 276 9.81 -1.49 -9.51
CA SER A 276 10.10 -0.08 -9.27
C SER A 276 11.54 0.33 -9.58
N LEU A 277 12.43 -0.64 -9.76
CA LEU A 277 13.83 -0.42 -10.14
C LEU A 277 14.05 -0.25 -11.65
N LYS A 278 12.96 -0.28 -12.43
CA LYS A 278 12.94 -0.10 -13.89
C LYS A 278 11.88 0.93 -14.25
N ALA A 279 12.30 2.06 -14.82
CA ALA A 279 11.41 3.19 -15.09
C ALA A 279 10.20 2.80 -15.97
N ALA A 280 10.40 1.97 -17.00
CA ALA A 280 9.33 1.52 -17.90
C ALA A 280 8.30 0.63 -17.19
N ASP A 281 8.76 -0.35 -16.39
CA ASP A 281 7.87 -1.27 -15.66
C ASP A 281 7.08 -0.50 -14.59
N PHE A 282 7.75 0.40 -13.85
CA PHE A 282 7.10 1.24 -12.84
C PHE A 282 6.06 2.18 -13.47
N ASN A 283 6.40 2.81 -14.61
CA ASN A 283 5.45 3.64 -15.36
C ASN A 283 4.21 2.84 -15.79
N THR A 284 4.38 1.61 -16.31
CA THR A 284 3.22 0.78 -16.68
C THR A 284 2.26 0.57 -15.52
N ILE A 285 2.79 0.36 -14.29
CA ILE A 285 1.97 0.21 -13.10
C ILE A 285 1.28 1.52 -12.73
N VAL A 286 1.98 2.66 -12.83
CA VAL A 286 1.40 3.99 -12.58
C VAL A 286 0.29 4.29 -13.58
N GLN A 287 0.49 4.03 -14.88
CA GLN A 287 -0.53 4.25 -15.90
C GLN A 287 -1.77 3.38 -15.68
N ALA A 288 -1.59 2.11 -15.29
CA ALA A 288 -2.71 1.25 -14.93
C ALA A 288 -3.54 1.81 -13.75
N ALA A 289 -2.90 2.51 -12.81
CA ALA A 289 -3.61 3.19 -11.71
C ALA A 289 -4.30 4.50 -12.15
N VAL A 290 -3.81 5.17 -13.18
CA VAL A 290 -4.44 6.38 -13.76
C VAL A 290 -5.71 6.01 -14.53
N GLU A 291 -5.73 4.85 -15.19
CA GLU A 291 -6.83 4.37 -16.03
C GLU A 291 -7.94 3.68 -15.21
N GLY A 292 -7.68 3.20 -14.01
CA GLY A 292 -8.59 2.42 -13.14
C GLY A 292 -9.30 3.25 -12.11
#